data_1341a0c8a9a87f57eca70d4d5df6f008
#
_entry.id   1341a0c8a9a87f57eca70d4d5df6f008
#
_cell.length_a   1.000
_cell.length_b   1.000
_cell.length_c   1.000
_cell.angle_alpha   90.00
_cell.angle_beta   90.00
_cell.angle_gamma   90.00
#
_symmetry.space_group_name_H-M   'P 1'
#
loop_
_entity.id
_entity.type
_entity.pdbx_description
1 polymer ?
#
loop_
_entity_poly.entity_id
_entity_poly.type
_entity_poly.pdbx_seq_one_letter_code
_entity_poly.pdbx_strand_id
1 'polypeptide(L)'
;MILKVSLAYVIIFYVKGVFFYMVGWLLTLPLCLLPGVAIVHSFFWLAYLNRATFAFDALAAYVTPEEWAVLRKTRGRPFWMLGGLAALLAHIPFLGFFAPALASMAFVHYGLQALHSERGEAGNASDHHTQNGVIDGEFQRVSPDRSRS
;
A
#
# COMPACT_ATOMS: atom_id res chain seq x y z
N MET A 1 8.68 -1.61 21.44
CA MET A 1 9.45 -0.71 20.55
C MET A 1 8.65 -0.55 19.26
N ILE A 2 7.52 0.21 19.31
CA ILE A 2 6.45 0.12 18.31
C ILE A 2 6.09 1.50 17.71
N LEU A 3 6.97 2.46 17.71
CA LEU A 3 6.72 3.72 16.99
C LEU A 3 7.90 4.03 16.05
N LYS A 4 8.03 3.24 14.98
CA LYS A 4 9.05 3.51 13.95
C LYS A 4 8.64 4.61 12.98
N VAL A 5 7.36 5.00 12.98
CA VAL A 5 6.89 6.11 12.16
C VAL A 5 6.86 7.36 13.04
N SER A 6 7.69 8.35 12.72
CA SER A 6 7.69 9.63 13.43
C SER A 6 6.30 10.27 13.35
N LEU A 7 5.78 10.78 14.47
CA LEU A 7 4.51 11.52 14.52
C LEU A 7 4.47 12.63 13.46
N ALA A 8 5.61 13.29 13.21
CA ALA A 8 5.74 14.30 12.17
C ALA A 8 5.46 13.74 10.77
N TYR A 9 5.92 12.53 10.47
CA TYR A 9 5.65 11.87 9.17
C TYR A 9 4.16 11.58 8.98
N VAL A 10 3.50 11.10 10.03
CA VAL A 10 2.05 10.85 10.02
C VAL A 10 1.29 12.14 9.75
N ILE A 11 1.61 13.21 10.49
CA ILE A 11 0.96 14.52 10.31
C ILE A 11 1.17 15.05 8.89
N ILE A 12 2.39 15.01 8.38
CA ILE A 12 2.70 15.49 7.02
C ILE A 12 1.94 14.66 5.97
N PHE A 13 1.84 13.34 6.15
CA PHE A 13 1.11 12.48 5.24
C PHE A 13 -0.38 12.84 5.19
N TYR A 14 -1.02 13.02 6.36
CA TYR A 14 -2.42 13.42 6.44
C TYR A 14 -2.66 14.82 5.88
N VAL A 15 -1.85 15.79 6.25
CA VAL A 15 -1.96 17.17 5.75
C VAL A 15 -1.84 17.22 4.22
N LYS A 16 -0.86 16.49 3.65
CA LYS A 16 -0.73 16.38 2.19
C LYS A 16 -1.94 15.73 1.54
N GLY A 17 -2.45 14.64 2.12
CA GLY A 17 -3.61 13.92 1.60
C GLY A 17 -4.87 14.78 1.60
N VAL A 18 -5.15 15.43 2.72
CA VAL A 18 -6.29 16.33 2.89
C VAL A 18 -6.16 17.56 1.99
N PHE A 19 -4.98 18.15 1.90
CA PHE A 19 -4.74 19.30 1.03
C PHE A 19 -5.00 18.94 -0.44
N PHE A 20 -4.45 17.82 -0.91
CA PHE A 20 -4.67 17.35 -2.27
C PHE A 20 -6.15 17.04 -2.54
N TYR A 21 -6.84 16.44 -1.58
CA TYR A 21 -8.28 16.20 -1.63
C TYR A 21 -9.07 17.52 -1.76
N MET A 22 -8.79 18.49 -0.90
CA MET A 22 -9.48 19.80 -0.89
C MET A 22 -9.25 20.57 -2.20
N VAL A 23 -8.03 20.63 -2.68
CA VAL A 23 -7.69 21.32 -3.93
C VAL A 23 -8.37 20.63 -5.13
N GLY A 24 -8.28 19.30 -5.19
CA GLY A 24 -8.93 18.55 -6.26
C GLY A 24 -10.44 18.67 -6.23
N TRP A 25 -11.05 18.62 -5.05
CA TRP A 25 -12.48 18.79 -4.87
C TRP A 25 -12.93 20.20 -5.31
N LEU A 26 -12.20 21.24 -4.89
CA LEU A 26 -12.52 22.63 -5.26
C LEU A 26 -12.38 22.87 -6.77
N LEU A 27 -11.34 22.29 -7.40
CA LEU A 27 -11.11 22.46 -8.84
C LEU A 27 -12.19 21.77 -9.68
N THR A 28 -12.77 20.70 -9.17
CA THR A 28 -13.81 19.93 -9.86
C THR A 28 -15.24 20.37 -9.50
N LEU A 29 -15.41 21.34 -8.58
CA LEU A 29 -16.70 21.92 -8.20
C LEU A 29 -17.55 22.41 -9.39
N PRO A 30 -16.98 23.14 -10.39
CA PRO A 30 -17.79 23.59 -11.52
C PRO A 30 -18.35 22.43 -12.36
N LEU A 31 -17.70 21.27 -12.33
CA LEU A 31 -18.17 20.07 -13.01
C LEU A 31 -19.43 19.47 -12.35
N CYS A 32 -19.64 19.77 -11.06
CA CYS A 32 -20.81 19.30 -10.30
C CYS A 32 -22.11 20.00 -10.69
N LEU A 33 -22.07 21.04 -11.53
CA LEU A 33 -23.29 21.65 -12.08
C LEU A 33 -24.07 20.68 -13.00
N LEU A 34 -23.43 19.64 -13.52
CA LEU A 34 -24.13 18.59 -14.26
C LEU A 34 -24.64 17.52 -13.28
N PRO A 35 -25.96 17.31 -13.22
CA PRO A 35 -26.56 16.28 -12.40
C PRO A 35 -25.97 14.92 -12.74
N GLY A 36 -25.62 14.01 -12.15
CA GLY A 36 -24.95 12.75 -12.49
C GLY A 36 -23.42 12.81 -12.39
N VAL A 37 -22.80 13.87 -12.86
CA VAL A 37 -21.36 14.07 -12.68
C VAL A 37 -21.04 14.28 -11.19
N ALA A 38 -21.89 14.95 -10.45
CA ALA A 38 -21.74 15.16 -9.02
C ALA A 38 -21.65 13.82 -8.23
N ILE A 39 -22.44 12.82 -8.60
CA ILE A 39 -22.44 11.51 -7.95
C ILE A 39 -21.12 10.77 -8.24
N VAL A 40 -20.73 10.71 -9.50
CA VAL A 40 -19.49 10.06 -9.92
C VAL A 40 -18.26 10.76 -9.31
N HIS A 41 -18.30 12.07 -9.27
CA HIS A 41 -17.29 12.91 -8.67
C HIS A 41 -17.13 12.61 -7.16
N SER A 42 -18.24 12.63 -6.42
CA SER A 42 -18.25 12.33 -4.98
C SER A 42 -17.73 10.91 -4.70
N PHE A 43 -18.17 9.94 -5.50
CA PHE A 43 -17.71 8.55 -5.39
C PHE A 43 -16.20 8.43 -5.62
N PHE A 44 -15.68 9.07 -6.66
CA PHE A 44 -14.26 9.03 -7.00
C PHE A 44 -13.39 9.61 -5.87
N TRP A 45 -13.78 10.80 -5.37
CA TRP A 45 -13.02 11.45 -4.30
C TRP A 45 -13.13 10.71 -2.97
N LEU A 46 -14.29 10.13 -2.67
CA LEU A 46 -14.45 9.29 -1.49
C LEU A 46 -13.63 8.00 -1.59
N ALA A 47 -13.59 7.35 -2.74
CA ALA A 47 -12.77 6.18 -2.98
C ALA A 47 -11.28 6.50 -2.84
N TYR A 48 -10.84 7.65 -3.37
CA TYR A 48 -9.47 8.12 -3.22
C TYR A 48 -9.11 8.37 -1.75
N LEU A 49 -9.96 9.06 -1.01
CA LEU A 49 -9.74 9.35 0.40
C LEU A 49 -9.70 8.07 1.24
N ASN A 50 -10.66 7.19 1.05
CA ASN A 50 -10.73 5.91 1.76
C ASN A 50 -9.48 5.06 1.51
N ARG A 51 -9.03 4.98 0.26
CA ARG A 51 -7.78 4.30 -0.08
C ARG A 51 -6.58 4.90 0.64
N ALA A 52 -6.47 6.23 0.64
CA ALA A 52 -5.32 6.91 1.22
C ALA A 52 -5.27 6.78 2.74
N THR A 53 -6.40 6.96 3.41
CA THR A 53 -6.49 6.94 4.89
C THR A 53 -6.51 5.53 5.44
N PHE A 54 -7.44 4.68 5.02
CA PHE A 54 -7.57 3.34 5.60
C PHE A 54 -6.38 2.43 5.33
N ALA A 55 -5.77 2.50 4.14
CA ALA A 55 -4.58 1.71 3.86
C ALA A 55 -3.40 2.15 4.74
N PHE A 56 -3.24 3.44 4.94
CA PHE A 56 -2.19 3.96 5.81
C PHE A 56 -2.46 3.61 7.28
N ASP A 57 -3.67 3.83 7.80
CA ASP A 57 -4.04 3.55 9.18
C ASP A 57 -3.91 2.06 9.51
N ALA A 58 -4.34 1.20 8.59
CA ALA A 58 -4.28 -0.24 8.76
C ALA A 58 -2.84 -0.77 8.87
N LEU A 59 -1.90 -0.16 8.18
CA LEU A 59 -0.54 -0.67 8.02
C LEU A 59 0.52 0.15 8.76
N ALA A 60 0.22 1.37 9.20
CA ALA A 60 1.19 2.28 9.83
C ALA A 60 1.92 1.68 11.05
N ALA A 61 1.29 0.76 11.76
CA ALA A 61 1.89 0.07 12.90
C ALA A 61 2.84 -1.09 12.50
N TYR A 62 2.75 -1.59 11.27
CA TYR A 62 3.40 -2.83 10.84
C TYR A 62 4.46 -2.65 9.75
N VAL A 63 4.47 -1.51 9.06
CA VAL A 63 5.36 -1.23 7.92
C VAL A 63 6.30 -0.06 8.19
N THR A 64 7.50 -0.13 7.62
CA THR A 64 8.39 1.02 7.54
C THR A 64 7.97 1.96 6.39
N PRO A 65 8.40 3.23 6.38
CA PRO A 65 8.10 4.15 5.28
C PRO A 65 8.56 3.63 3.91
N GLU A 66 9.68 2.90 3.87
CA GLU A 66 10.25 2.30 2.67
C GLU A 66 9.37 1.15 2.16
N GLU A 67 9.01 0.22 3.06
CA GLU A 67 8.09 -0.88 2.74
C GLU A 67 6.74 -0.37 2.26
N TRP A 68 6.24 0.70 2.88
CA TRP A 68 4.99 1.35 2.46
C TRP A 68 5.08 1.90 1.03
N ALA A 69 6.20 2.53 0.67
CA ALA A 69 6.40 3.06 -0.68
C ALA A 69 6.41 1.95 -1.73
N VAL A 70 7.06 0.82 -1.43
CA VAL A 70 7.09 -0.37 -2.30
C VAL A 70 5.68 -0.97 -2.42
N LEU A 71 5.02 -1.24 -1.30
CA LEU A 71 3.70 -1.86 -1.26
C LEU A 71 2.65 -1.03 -2.03
N ARG A 72 2.70 0.29 -1.92
CA ARG A 72 1.82 1.18 -2.67
C ARG A 72 2.08 1.15 -4.17
N LYS A 73 3.32 0.89 -4.59
CA LYS A 73 3.70 0.80 -6.00
C LYS A 73 3.34 -0.56 -6.59
N THR A 74 3.61 -1.64 -5.88
CA THR A 74 3.38 -3.02 -6.35
C THR A 74 1.92 -3.43 -6.26
N ARG A 75 1.23 -3.08 -5.18
CA ARG A 75 -0.14 -3.47 -4.87
C ARG A 75 -1.16 -2.32 -4.96
N GLY A 76 -0.88 -1.30 -5.75
CA GLY A 76 -1.74 -0.12 -5.87
C GLY A 76 -3.16 -0.41 -6.35
N ARG A 77 -3.33 -1.32 -7.31
CA ARG A 77 -4.65 -1.68 -7.89
C ARG A 77 -5.62 -2.27 -6.86
N PRO A 78 -5.26 -3.32 -6.08
CA PRO A 78 -6.14 -3.85 -5.05
C PRO A 78 -6.55 -2.81 -3.99
N PHE A 79 -5.65 -1.93 -3.59
CA PHE A 79 -5.99 -0.84 -2.68
C PHE A 79 -7.02 0.14 -3.26
N TRP A 80 -6.99 0.38 -4.58
CA TRP A 80 -8.03 1.14 -5.27
C TRP A 80 -9.37 0.43 -5.25
N MET A 81 -9.38 -0.89 -5.47
CA MET A 81 -10.63 -1.69 -5.42
C MET A 81 -11.25 -1.68 -4.02
N LEU A 82 -10.42 -1.83 -2.97
CA LEU A 82 -10.91 -1.74 -1.59
C LEU A 82 -11.47 -0.35 -1.26
N GLY A 83 -10.77 0.72 -1.67
CA GLY A 83 -11.24 2.09 -1.48
C GLY A 83 -12.55 2.37 -2.23
N GLY A 84 -12.68 1.85 -3.44
CA GLY A 84 -13.92 1.92 -4.23
C GLY A 84 -15.07 1.13 -3.61
N LEU A 85 -14.81 -0.07 -3.12
CA LEU A 85 -15.81 -0.87 -2.41
C LEU A 85 -16.28 -0.20 -1.12
N ALA A 86 -15.35 0.37 -0.35
CA ALA A 86 -15.69 1.15 0.85
C ALA A 86 -16.54 2.38 0.51
N ALA A 87 -16.21 3.09 -0.58
CA ALA A 87 -17.00 4.20 -1.06
C ALA A 87 -18.40 3.77 -1.51
N LEU A 88 -18.52 2.63 -2.18
CA LEU A 88 -19.80 2.05 -2.59
C LEU A 88 -20.67 1.70 -1.37
N LEU A 89 -20.09 1.03 -0.36
CA LEU A 89 -20.78 0.72 0.89
C LEU A 89 -21.28 1.99 1.59
N ALA A 90 -20.47 3.04 1.58
CA ALA A 90 -20.83 4.32 2.22
C ALA A 90 -22.05 5.00 1.57
N HIS A 91 -22.37 4.70 0.30
CA HIS A 91 -23.54 5.24 -0.39
C HIS A 91 -24.84 4.45 -0.12
N ILE A 92 -24.77 3.30 0.51
CA ILE A 92 -25.94 2.50 0.86
C ILE A 92 -26.41 2.94 2.25
N PRO A 93 -27.69 3.41 2.40
CA PRO A 93 -28.25 3.74 3.69
C PRO A 93 -28.12 2.54 4.67
N PHE A 94 -27.87 2.80 5.92
CA PHE A 94 -27.56 1.83 6.99
C PHE A 94 -26.20 1.12 6.86
N LEU A 95 -25.82 0.60 5.69
CA LEU A 95 -24.49 0.01 5.48
C LEU A 95 -23.39 1.06 5.57
N GLY A 96 -23.65 2.29 5.14
CA GLY A 96 -22.70 3.39 5.22
C GLY A 96 -22.21 3.67 6.64
N PHE A 97 -23.02 3.39 7.65
CA PHE A 97 -22.63 3.53 9.05
C PHE A 97 -21.55 2.48 9.44
N PHE A 98 -21.62 1.29 8.88
CA PHE A 98 -20.66 0.22 9.12
C PHE A 98 -19.48 0.23 8.14
N ALA A 99 -19.57 1.01 7.07
CA ALA A 99 -18.56 1.06 6.01
C ALA A 99 -17.13 1.32 6.53
N PRO A 100 -16.88 2.26 7.46
CA PRO A 100 -15.52 2.48 7.99
C PRO A 100 -14.97 1.26 8.74
N ALA A 101 -15.80 0.57 9.53
CA ALA A 101 -15.37 -0.60 10.29
C ALA A 101 -15.04 -1.79 9.36
N LEU A 102 -15.91 -2.06 8.40
CA LEU A 102 -15.70 -3.12 7.41
C LEU A 102 -14.49 -2.81 6.51
N ALA A 103 -14.35 -1.56 6.09
CA ALA A 103 -13.23 -1.12 5.28
C ALA A 103 -11.91 -1.28 6.04
N SER A 104 -11.81 -0.81 7.28
CA SER A 104 -10.58 -0.93 8.08
C SER A 104 -10.17 -2.39 8.26
N MET A 105 -11.12 -3.28 8.54
CA MET A 105 -10.87 -4.71 8.68
C MET A 105 -10.36 -5.34 7.38
N ALA A 106 -10.97 -5.00 6.25
CA ALA A 106 -10.55 -5.47 4.93
C ALA A 106 -9.14 -4.97 4.55
N PHE A 107 -8.84 -3.71 4.83
CA PHE A 107 -7.51 -3.13 4.59
C PHE A 107 -6.43 -3.76 5.47
N VAL A 108 -6.71 -4.01 6.76
CA VAL A 108 -5.78 -4.71 7.66
C VAL A 108 -5.50 -6.11 7.14
N HIS A 109 -6.54 -6.88 6.86
CA HIS A 109 -6.37 -8.28 6.43
C HIS A 109 -5.60 -8.38 5.11
N TYR A 110 -6.02 -7.62 4.11
CA TYR A 110 -5.35 -7.59 2.81
C TYR A 110 -3.92 -7.03 2.91
N GLY A 111 -3.74 -5.96 3.66
CA GLY A 111 -2.45 -5.30 3.81
C GLY A 111 -1.41 -6.18 4.50
N LEU A 112 -1.79 -6.91 5.55
CA LEU A 112 -0.92 -7.86 6.23
C LEU A 112 -0.56 -9.04 5.31
N GLN A 113 -1.53 -9.57 4.57
CA GLN A 113 -1.26 -10.64 3.61
C GLN A 113 -0.28 -10.20 2.52
N ALA A 114 -0.48 -9.00 1.96
CA ALA A 114 0.41 -8.43 0.96
C ALA A 114 1.83 -8.19 1.52
N LEU A 115 1.94 -7.72 2.77
CA LEU A 115 3.22 -7.51 3.43
C LEU A 115 3.98 -8.82 3.67
N HIS A 116 3.28 -9.88 4.10
CA HIS A 116 3.87 -11.20 4.26
C HIS A 116 4.39 -11.76 2.94
N SER A 117 3.67 -11.58 1.86
CA SER A 117 4.06 -12.02 0.52
C SER A 117 5.34 -11.29 0.06
N GLU A 118 5.41 -9.98 0.19
CA GLU A 118 6.60 -9.18 -0.18
C GLU A 118 7.83 -9.56 0.67
N ARG A 119 7.67 -9.78 1.97
CA ARG A 119 8.76 -10.22 2.85
C ARG A 119 9.24 -11.64 2.55
N GLY A 120 8.33 -12.55 2.19
CA GLY A 120 8.66 -13.90 1.77
C GLY A 120 9.43 -13.95 0.46
N GLU A 121 9.04 -13.14 -0.52
CA GLU A 121 9.75 -13.00 -1.79
C GLU A 121 11.16 -12.41 -1.61
N ALA A 122 11.32 -11.41 -0.74
CA ALA A 122 12.60 -10.82 -0.42
C ALA A 122 13.53 -11.80 0.31
N GLY A 123 13.00 -12.64 1.19
CA GLY A 123 13.73 -13.71 1.87
C GLY A 123 14.25 -14.77 0.90
N ASN A 124 13.40 -15.27 0.02
CA ASN A 124 13.79 -16.23 -1.02
C ASN A 124 14.84 -15.68 -1.99
N ALA A 125 14.73 -14.41 -2.38
CA ALA A 125 15.72 -13.79 -3.27
C ALA A 125 17.11 -13.70 -2.63
N SER A 126 17.18 -13.43 -1.32
CA SER A 126 18.45 -13.40 -0.58
C SER A 126 19.08 -14.79 -0.44
N ASP A 127 18.28 -15.82 -0.21
CA ASP A 127 18.75 -17.19 -0.07
C ASP A 127 19.31 -17.74 -1.38
N HIS A 128 18.66 -17.47 -2.51
CA HIS A 128 19.17 -17.85 -3.83
C HIS A 128 20.49 -17.16 -4.17
N HIS A 129 20.67 -15.91 -3.77
CA HIS A 129 21.92 -15.19 -4.03
C HIS A 129 23.08 -15.74 -3.18
N THR A 130 22.80 -16.13 -1.94
CA THR A 130 23.77 -16.75 -1.03
C THR A 130 24.15 -18.14 -1.50
N GLN A 131 23.18 -18.93 -1.96
CA GLN A 131 23.41 -20.29 -2.44
C GLN A 131 24.25 -20.32 -3.72
N ASN A 132 23.99 -19.44 -4.68
CA ASN A 132 24.79 -19.30 -5.89
C ASN A 132 26.21 -18.84 -5.59
N GLY A 133 26.41 -17.90 -4.68
CA GLY A 133 27.72 -17.43 -4.26
C GLY A 133 28.57 -18.54 -3.56
N VAL A 134 27.91 -19.43 -2.84
CA VAL A 134 28.61 -20.61 -2.21
C VAL A 134 29.01 -21.60 -3.25
N ILE A 135 28.18 -21.91 -4.24
CA ILE A 135 28.48 -22.84 -5.33
C ILE A 135 29.66 -22.33 -6.17
N ASP A 136 29.66 -21.05 -6.54
CA ASP A 136 30.75 -20.45 -7.31
C ASP A 136 32.06 -20.41 -6.54
N GLY A 137 32.02 -20.18 -5.23
CA GLY A 137 33.20 -20.23 -4.35
C GLY A 137 33.75 -21.63 -4.16
N GLU A 138 32.93 -22.67 -4.24
CA GLU A 138 33.35 -24.05 -4.11
C GLU A 138 33.97 -24.57 -5.42
N PHE A 139 33.43 -24.19 -6.57
CA PHE A 139 34.02 -24.53 -7.88
C PHE A 139 35.42 -23.92 -8.09
N GLN A 140 35.68 -22.73 -7.58
CA GLN A 140 37.00 -22.11 -7.66
C GLN A 140 38.05 -22.83 -6.75
N ARG A 141 37.61 -23.48 -5.68
CA ARG A 141 38.49 -24.20 -4.77
C ARG A 141 38.87 -25.61 -5.26
N VAL A 142 38.08 -26.20 -6.14
CA VAL A 142 38.26 -27.57 -6.64
C VAL A 142 39.05 -27.61 -7.94
N SER A 143 39.55 -26.51 -8.48
CA SER A 143 40.46 -26.52 -9.62
C SER A 143 41.91 -26.82 -9.13
N PRO A 144 42.35 -28.08 -9.09
CA PRO A 144 43.75 -28.38 -8.72
C PRO A 144 44.65 -27.98 -9.89
N ASP A 145 45.68 -27.26 -9.54
CA ASP A 145 46.87 -26.95 -10.34
C ASP A 145 47.35 -28.19 -11.11
N ARG A 146 46.92 -28.30 -12.37
CA ARG A 146 47.44 -29.29 -13.35
C ARG A 146 48.55 -28.68 -14.20
N SER A 147 49.49 -28.01 -13.60
CA SER A 147 50.68 -27.51 -14.29
C SER A 147 51.96 -27.84 -13.56
N ARG A 148 52.21 -29.15 -13.29
CA ARG A 148 53.53 -29.66 -12.97
C ARG A 148 53.68 -31.11 -13.46
N SER A 149 54.08 -31.26 -14.69
CA SER A 149 54.96 -32.34 -15.15
C SER A 149 55.47 -32.02 -16.55
#